data_62d7a6d733d7b41a50684a2ecfb1e719
#
_entry.id   62d7a6d733d7b41a50684a2ecfb1e719
#
_cell.length_a   1.000
_cell.length_b   1.000
_cell.length_c   1.000
_cell.angle_alpha   90.00
_cell.angle_beta   90.00
_cell.angle_gamma   90.00
#
_symmetry.space_group_name_H-M   'P 1'
#
loop_
_entity.id
_entity.type
_entity.pdbx_description
1 polymer ?
#
loop_
_entity_poly.entity_id
_entity_poly.type
_entity_poly.pdbx_seq_one_letter_code
_entity_poly.pdbx_strand_id
1 'polypeptide(L)'
;MKRVLTVLLLLMCAVTMSAAAQPQMDVYVAADTLNQEAAERLMELTRSEFPQAEWSCEMQTNTGRSLRELILADDVPEIVICAPRDACVWAKEGLFEGLDACAGDMEAVNSQVISACTEDGRLYMAPLTATQRQIAVNRRLLERRHFDYLTSATEHPVWYPMEFDQLLEDFALAKTPAVEIWEPRPEDCAALEALIQAIYGGTMLAEDGRHSQIEHVNVRAGLEWLRDRVRNGMIAQTESRQDALEHFLSGKTALFIDWTQADAQRNARQLRENGIELVTVPYPTATGLTIRSFELTGACIPVGLEMQAHAMAAKAVAFWRTDERAQSVLDGGSIRQDDAVWLPLQDTSEVGTTLRRLMCGIIKDILEGKNTPADALRLAQAALDAMK
;
A
#
# COMPACT_ATOMS: atom_id res chain seq x y z
N MET A 1 51.44 9.63 -50.46
CA MET A 1 50.85 8.34 -50.07
C MET A 1 50.87 8.04 -48.57
N LYS A 2 51.99 8.21 -47.80
CA LYS A 2 51.98 7.91 -46.34
C LYS A 2 50.96 8.69 -45.53
N ARG A 3 50.73 9.97 -45.82
CA ARG A 3 49.73 10.79 -45.06
C ARG A 3 48.25 10.43 -45.30
N VAL A 4 47.95 9.91 -46.49
CA VAL A 4 46.55 9.45 -46.82
C VAL A 4 46.27 8.11 -46.11
N LEU A 5 47.28 7.24 -45.97
CA LEU A 5 47.14 5.97 -45.29
C LEU A 5 46.93 6.15 -43.78
N THR A 6 47.58 7.16 -43.17
CA THR A 6 47.45 7.47 -41.75
C THR A 6 46.06 8.04 -41.42
N VAL A 7 45.50 8.88 -42.30
CA VAL A 7 44.14 9.44 -42.14
C VAL A 7 43.08 8.35 -42.34
N LEU A 8 43.27 7.43 -43.28
CA LEU A 8 42.37 6.27 -43.45
C LEU A 8 42.43 5.30 -42.28
N LEU A 9 43.60 5.06 -41.69
CA LEU A 9 43.71 4.25 -40.46
C LEU A 9 43.06 4.92 -39.25
N LEU A 10 43.18 6.24 -39.08
CA LEU A 10 42.52 6.99 -38.05
C LEU A 10 41.00 7.05 -38.24
N LEU A 11 40.51 7.14 -39.48
CA LEU A 11 39.09 7.05 -39.79
C LEU A 11 38.56 5.61 -39.58
N MET A 12 39.34 4.58 -39.92
CA MET A 12 38.94 3.18 -39.61
C MET A 12 38.95 2.92 -38.08
N CYS A 13 39.92 3.44 -37.33
CA CYS A 13 39.87 3.36 -35.86
C CYS A 13 38.71 4.17 -35.24
N ALA A 14 38.27 5.25 -35.86
CA ALA A 14 37.07 6.01 -35.40
C ALA A 14 35.76 5.30 -35.75
N VAL A 15 35.72 4.49 -36.80
CA VAL A 15 34.54 3.72 -37.22
C VAL A 15 34.43 2.38 -36.47
N THR A 16 35.51 1.92 -35.86
CA THR A 16 35.51 0.73 -34.95
C THR A 16 35.38 1.11 -33.48
N MET A 17 34.96 2.35 -33.14
CA MET A 17 34.24 2.51 -31.87
C MET A 17 32.97 1.70 -32.02
N SER A 18 33.09 0.41 -31.74
CA SER A 18 31.96 -0.47 -31.51
C SER A 18 30.88 0.34 -30.75
N ALA A 19 29.74 0.51 -31.35
CA ALA A 19 28.59 0.95 -30.60
C ALA A 19 28.52 -0.04 -29.43
N ALA A 20 29.01 0.36 -28.28
CA ALA A 20 28.86 -0.44 -27.08
C ALA A 20 27.37 -0.76 -27.02
N ALA A 21 27.02 -2.03 -27.01
CA ALA A 21 25.63 -2.43 -26.91
C ALA A 21 25.04 -1.66 -25.75
N GLN A 22 23.87 -1.07 -25.95
CA GLN A 22 23.19 -0.36 -24.87
C GLN A 22 23.00 -1.38 -23.73
N PRO A 23 23.26 -1.01 -22.47
CA PRO A 23 22.99 -1.92 -21.36
C PRO A 23 21.51 -2.25 -21.35
N GLN A 24 21.22 -3.53 -21.24
CA GLN A 24 19.86 -4.00 -21.01
C GLN A 24 19.55 -3.80 -19.54
N MET A 25 18.35 -3.30 -19.26
CA MET A 25 17.87 -2.99 -17.91
C MET A 25 16.48 -3.60 -17.74
N ASP A 26 16.40 -4.67 -16.98
CA ASP A 26 15.17 -5.41 -16.78
C ASP A 26 14.54 -5.03 -15.44
N VAL A 27 13.27 -4.65 -15.47
CA VAL A 27 12.48 -4.29 -14.30
C VAL A 27 11.46 -5.39 -14.03
N TYR A 28 11.52 -5.98 -12.85
CA TYR A 28 10.54 -6.96 -12.40
C TYR A 28 9.54 -6.29 -11.46
N VAL A 29 8.25 -6.46 -11.72
CA VAL A 29 7.16 -5.93 -10.90
C VAL A 29 6.46 -7.10 -10.22
N ALA A 30 6.58 -7.19 -8.90
CA ALA A 30 5.92 -8.22 -8.11
C ALA A 30 4.39 -8.06 -8.16
N ALA A 31 3.66 -9.16 -7.95
CA ALA A 31 2.21 -9.19 -7.98
C ALA A 31 1.61 -8.17 -7.01
N ASP A 32 0.49 -7.58 -7.41
CA ASP A 32 -0.32 -6.65 -6.62
C ASP A 32 0.37 -5.33 -6.19
N THR A 33 1.55 -5.01 -6.75
CA THR A 33 2.28 -3.78 -6.41
C THR A 33 1.99 -2.62 -7.34
N LEU A 34 1.97 -2.87 -8.64
CA LEU A 34 1.64 -1.88 -9.68
C LEU A 34 0.68 -2.52 -10.69
N ASN A 35 -0.28 -1.75 -11.20
CA ASN A 35 -1.07 -2.23 -12.32
C ASN A 35 -0.30 -2.08 -13.64
N GLN A 36 -0.73 -2.83 -14.66
CA GLN A 36 -0.04 -2.88 -15.96
C GLN A 36 0.06 -1.50 -16.62
N GLU A 37 -1.00 -0.69 -16.59
CA GLU A 37 -1.00 0.64 -17.20
C GLU A 37 0.03 1.57 -16.53
N ALA A 38 0.11 1.55 -15.20
CA ALA A 38 1.10 2.34 -14.46
C ALA A 38 2.53 1.86 -14.76
N ALA A 39 2.76 0.55 -14.83
CA ALA A 39 4.06 -0.02 -15.16
C ALA A 39 4.49 0.39 -16.59
N GLU A 40 3.61 0.27 -17.58
CA GLU A 40 3.88 0.67 -18.97
C GLU A 40 4.22 2.16 -19.09
N ARG A 41 3.44 3.03 -18.43
CA ARG A 41 3.70 4.48 -18.43
C ARG A 41 5.00 4.84 -17.70
N LEU A 42 5.30 4.17 -16.59
CA LEU A 42 6.56 4.37 -15.87
C LEU A 42 7.76 4.00 -16.77
N MET A 43 7.65 2.90 -17.52
CA MET A 43 8.68 2.48 -18.47
C MET A 43 8.82 3.43 -19.65
N GLU A 44 7.73 4.01 -20.18
CA GLU A 44 7.81 5.04 -21.23
C GLU A 44 8.59 6.27 -20.74
N LEU A 45 8.30 6.76 -19.53
CA LEU A 45 9.03 7.86 -18.92
C LEU A 45 10.51 7.51 -18.70
N THR A 46 10.77 6.28 -18.21
CA THR A 46 12.14 5.81 -17.95
C THR A 46 12.95 5.71 -19.24
N ARG A 47 12.40 5.18 -20.32
CA ARG A 47 13.04 5.15 -21.65
C ARG A 47 13.32 6.55 -22.18
N SER A 48 12.42 7.49 -21.96
CA SER A 48 12.61 8.88 -22.38
C SER A 48 13.72 9.58 -21.59
N GLU A 49 13.85 9.32 -20.30
CA GLU A 49 14.85 9.93 -19.43
C GLU A 49 16.24 9.29 -19.58
N PHE A 50 16.27 7.97 -19.79
CA PHE A 50 17.50 7.16 -19.91
C PHE A 50 17.60 6.46 -21.27
N PRO A 51 17.69 7.21 -22.40
CA PRO A 51 17.72 6.64 -23.75
C PRO A 51 18.99 5.86 -24.08
N GLN A 52 20.02 5.90 -23.21
CA GLN A 52 21.27 5.17 -23.34
C GLN A 52 21.18 3.70 -22.88
N ALA A 53 20.04 3.25 -22.39
CA ALA A 53 19.77 1.87 -21.98
C ALA A 53 18.52 1.33 -22.68
N GLU A 54 18.47 0.02 -22.86
CA GLU A 54 17.28 -0.68 -23.35
C GLU A 54 16.50 -1.20 -22.16
N TRP A 55 15.28 -0.70 -21.96
CA TRP A 55 14.45 -0.99 -20.79
C TRP A 55 13.34 -1.96 -21.13
N SER A 56 13.25 -3.06 -20.36
CA SER A 56 12.15 -4.01 -20.36
C SER A 56 11.44 -4.04 -19.01
N CYS A 57 10.24 -4.62 -18.97
CA CYS A 57 9.48 -4.78 -17.74
C CYS A 57 8.74 -6.12 -17.77
N GLU A 58 8.96 -6.94 -16.77
CA GLU A 58 8.24 -8.19 -16.54
C GLU A 58 7.31 -8.03 -15.34
N MET A 59 6.01 -8.22 -15.58
CA MET A 59 5.00 -8.25 -14.52
C MET A 59 4.82 -9.67 -14.01
N GLN A 60 4.90 -9.89 -12.70
CA GLN A 60 4.57 -11.18 -12.12
C GLN A 60 3.09 -11.49 -12.33
N THR A 61 2.83 -12.61 -12.98
CA THR A 61 1.48 -13.16 -13.16
C THR A 61 1.35 -14.48 -12.38
N ASN A 62 0.13 -14.98 -12.19
CA ASN A 62 -0.10 -16.27 -11.53
C ASN A 62 0.61 -17.46 -12.22
N THR A 63 1.00 -17.31 -13.48
CA THR A 63 1.70 -18.33 -14.29
C THR A 63 3.12 -17.88 -14.67
N GLY A 64 3.54 -16.68 -14.30
CA GLY A 64 4.88 -16.14 -14.54
C GLY A 64 5.92 -16.72 -13.57
N ARG A 65 7.19 -16.52 -13.91
CA ARG A 65 8.31 -16.88 -13.02
C ARG A 65 8.30 -15.98 -11.79
N SER A 66 8.54 -16.55 -10.63
CA SER A 66 8.81 -15.79 -9.42
C SER A 66 10.23 -15.19 -9.47
N LEU A 67 10.47 -14.11 -8.70
CA LEU A 67 11.81 -13.53 -8.58
C LEU A 67 12.87 -14.59 -8.21
N ARG A 68 12.52 -15.54 -7.33
CA ARG A 68 13.42 -16.60 -6.91
C ARG A 68 13.79 -17.54 -8.07
N GLU A 69 12.85 -17.84 -8.96
CA GLU A 69 13.10 -18.64 -10.17
C GLU A 69 13.96 -17.88 -11.18
N LEU A 70 13.78 -16.56 -11.31
CA LEU A 70 14.64 -15.72 -12.14
C LEU A 70 16.09 -15.73 -11.62
N ILE A 71 16.28 -15.52 -10.32
CA ILE A 71 17.61 -15.55 -9.69
C ILE A 71 18.28 -16.92 -9.85
N LEU A 72 17.54 -18.03 -9.67
CA LEU A 72 18.09 -19.38 -9.83
C LEU A 72 18.43 -19.70 -11.29
N ALA A 73 17.81 -19.02 -12.24
CA ALA A 73 18.09 -19.16 -13.68
C ALA A 73 19.22 -18.23 -14.16
N ASP A 74 19.86 -17.48 -13.26
CA ASP A 74 20.87 -16.45 -13.60
C ASP A 74 20.33 -15.33 -14.50
N ASP A 75 19.01 -15.07 -14.40
CA ASP A 75 18.23 -14.07 -15.14
C ASP A 75 17.75 -13.00 -14.16
N VAL A 76 18.72 -12.34 -13.50
CA VAL A 76 18.46 -11.40 -12.41
C VAL A 76 18.07 -10.04 -12.97
N PRO A 77 16.87 -9.50 -12.66
CA PRO A 77 16.49 -8.15 -13.08
C PRO A 77 17.35 -7.09 -12.38
N GLU A 78 17.56 -5.93 -13.00
CA GLU A 78 18.33 -4.84 -12.40
C GLU A 78 17.54 -4.07 -11.34
N ILE A 79 16.21 -4.06 -11.44
CA ILE A 79 15.33 -3.41 -10.45
C ILE A 79 14.14 -4.31 -10.18
N VAL A 80 13.77 -4.40 -8.90
CA VAL A 80 12.57 -5.11 -8.45
C VAL A 80 11.62 -4.12 -7.78
N ILE A 81 10.40 -3.97 -8.31
CA ILE A 81 9.32 -3.23 -7.66
C ILE A 81 8.48 -4.21 -6.87
N CYS A 82 8.41 -4.03 -5.55
CA CYS A 82 7.73 -4.97 -4.66
C CYS A 82 7.13 -4.28 -3.42
N ALA A 83 6.40 -5.04 -2.62
CA ALA A 83 5.93 -4.64 -1.31
C ALA A 83 7.04 -4.80 -0.25
N PRO A 84 6.97 -4.09 0.89
CA PRO A 84 7.97 -4.18 1.96
C PRO A 84 8.19 -5.60 2.48
N ARG A 85 7.13 -6.39 2.59
CA ARG A 85 7.22 -7.78 3.03
C ARG A 85 8.18 -8.59 2.17
N ASP A 86 7.99 -8.50 0.86
CA ASP A 86 8.79 -9.27 -0.08
C ASP A 86 10.23 -8.77 -0.09
N ALA A 87 10.41 -7.45 -0.05
CA ALA A 87 11.72 -6.82 0.08
C ALA A 87 12.46 -7.29 1.34
N CYS A 88 11.79 -7.34 2.48
CA CYS A 88 12.37 -7.79 3.75
C CYS A 88 12.79 -9.27 3.70
N VAL A 89 11.94 -10.15 3.18
CA VAL A 89 12.24 -11.59 3.04
C VAL A 89 13.47 -11.80 2.15
N TRP A 90 13.49 -11.16 1.00
CA TRP A 90 14.59 -11.30 0.04
C TRP A 90 15.87 -10.61 0.51
N ALA A 91 15.77 -9.50 1.27
CA ALA A 91 16.93 -8.88 1.91
C ALA A 91 17.59 -9.82 2.95
N LYS A 92 16.78 -10.54 3.76
CA LYS A 92 17.29 -11.57 4.69
C LYS A 92 17.98 -12.73 3.99
N GLU A 93 17.52 -13.10 2.80
CA GLU A 93 18.16 -14.09 1.95
C GLU A 93 19.45 -13.55 1.27
N GLY A 94 19.78 -12.27 1.47
CA GLY A 94 20.97 -11.63 0.88
C GLY A 94 20.83 -11.31 -0.60
N LEU A 95 19.60 -11.19 -1.12
CA LEU A 95 19.33 -10.98 -2.55
C LEU A 95 19.32 -9.51 -2.94
N PHE A 96 19.19 -8.57 -1.99
CA PHE A 96 19.16 -7.14 -2.24
C PHE A 96 20.31 -6.39 -1.58
N GLU A 97 20.76 -5.35 -2.26
CA GLU A 97 21.75 -4.41 -1.72
C GLU A 97 21.14 -3.42 -0.75
N GLY A 98 21.94 -2.94 0.21
CA GLY A 98 21.55 -1.80 1.02
C GLY A 98 21.56 -0.51 0.20
N LEU A 99 20.46 0.23 0.23
CA LEU A 99 20.22 1.42 -0.59
C LEU A 99 20.53 2.74 0.12
N ASP A 100 21.16 2.71 1.32
CA ASP A 100 21.43 3.92 2.11
C ASP A 100 22.17 5.01 1.31
N ALA A 101 23.07 4.62 0.41
CA ALA A 101 23.79 5.54 -0.45
C ALA A 101 23.01 5.97 -1.72
N CYS A 102 21.98 5.24 -2.11
CA CYS A 102 21.25 5.43 -3.38
C CYS A 102 19.86 6.04 -3.17
N ALA A 103 19.35 5.99 -1.97
CA ALA A 103 17.96 6.37 -1.68
C ALA A 103 17.67 7.88 -1.74
N GLY A 104 18.68 8.73 -1.94
CA GLY A 104 18.54 10.18 -1.94
C GLY A 104 18.14 10.73 -0.57
N ASP A 105 17.55 11.91 -0.55
CA ASP A 105 17.09 12.55 0.69
C ASP A 105 15.88 11.81 1.28
N MET A 106 16.13 11.05 2.34
CA MET A 106 15.11 10.33 3.10
C MET A 106 14.55 11.14 4.28
N GLU A 107 15.12 12.32 4.59
CA GLU A 107 14.66 13.15 5.70
C GLU A 107 13.23 13.66 5.51
N ALA A 108 12.81 13.81 4.25
CA ALA A 108 11.45 14.23 3.90
C ALA A 108 10.42 13.08 3.94
N VAL A 109 10.87 11.83 4.11
CA VAL A 109 9.99 10.65 4.13
C VAL A 109 9.54 10.36 5.55
N ASN A 110 8.28 9.96 5.71
CA ASN A 110 7.75 9.58 7.01
C ASN A 110 8.56 8.43 7.64
N SER A 111 8.89 8.56 8.92
CA SER A 111 9.75 7.59 9.63
C SER A 111 9.19 6.18 9.68
N GLN A 112 7.87 6.02 9.73
CA GLN A 112 7.21 4.71 9.72
C GLN A 112 7.29 4.06 8.33
N VAL A 113 7.26 4.85 7.25
CA VAL A 113 7.53 4.38 5.88
C VAL A 113 8.97 3.90 5.76
N ILE A 114 9.94 4.67 6.29
CA ILE A 114 11.36 4.26 6.31
C ILE A 114 11.54 2.97 7.10
N SER A 115 10.93 2.88 8.27
CA SER A 115 10.99 1.66 9.10
C SER A 115 10.48 0.44 8.35
N ALA A 116 9.38 0.57 7.59
CA ALA A 116 8.82 -0.51 6.78
C ALA A 116 9.74 -0.95 5.61
N CYS A 117 10.69 -0.10 5.18
CA CYS A 117 11.65 -0.36 4.11
C CYS A 117 13.02 -0.84 4.63
N THR A 118 13.16 -0.97 5.96
CA THR A 118 14.45 -1.20 6.63
C THR A 118 14.46 -2.57 7.30
N GLU A 119 15.54 -3.32 7.14
CA GLU A 119 15.80 -4.60 7.82
C GLU A 119 17.18 -4.52 8.46
N ASP A 120 17.29 -4.88 9.74
CA ASP A 120 18.52 -4.83 10.54
C ASP A 120 19.26 -3.48 10.47
N GLY A 121 18.49 -2.38 10.44
CA GLY A 121 19.00 -1.02 10.39
C GLY A 121 19.53 -0.56 9.05
N ARG A 122 19.35 -1.35 7.98
CA ARG A 122 19.72 -1.00 6.60
C ARG A 122 18.50 -0.85 5.72
N LEU A 123 18.48 0.19 4.92
CA LEU A 123 17.43 0.42 3.93
C LEU A 123 17.63 -0.52 2.73
N TYR A 124 16.71 -1.43 2.47
CA TYR A 124 16.74 -2.35 1.32
C TYR A 124 15.74 -2.00 0.22
N MET A 125 14.75 -1.19 0.54
CA MET A 125 13.74 -0.77 -0.41
C MET A 125 13.65 0.75 -0.42
N ALA A 126 13.78 1.35 -1.59
CA ALA A 126 13.48 2.76 -1.80
C ALA A 126 11.96 2.93 -1.91
N PRO A 127 11.29 3.59 -0.96
CA PRO A 127 9.85 3.79 -1.04
C PRO A 127 9.49 4.67 -2.26
N LEU A 128 8.59 4.21 -3.10
CA LEU A 128 8.13 4.93 -4.29
C LEU A 128 6.80 5.62 -4.04
N THR A 129 5.84 4.89 -3.51
CA THR A 129 4.48 5.39 -3.32
C THR A 129 3.77 4.65 -2.18
N ALA A 130 2.80 5.32 -1.57
CA ALA A 130 1.92 4.75 -0.56
C ALA A 130 0.45 4.91 -0.99
N THR A 131 -0.21 3.80 -1.25
CA THR A 131 -1.65 3.80 -1.51
C THR A 131 -2.40 3.94 -0.20
N GLN A 132 -3.04 5.08 0.01
CA GLN A 132 -3.84 5.33 1.21
C GLN A 132 -5.23 4.73 1.08
N ARG A 133 -5.69 4.09 2.16
CA ARG A 133 -7.08 3.67 2.32
C ARG A 133 -7.80 4.67 3.22
N GLN A 134 -9.00 5.03 2.80
CA GLN A 134 -9.82 6.06 3.44
C GLN A 134 -11.27 5.62 3.43
N ILE A 135 -12.12 6.36 4.13
CA ILE A 135 -13.56 6.23 4.00
C ILE A 135 -14.04 7.14 2.86
N ALA A 136 -14.68 6.54 1.86
CA ALA A 136 -15.44 7.30 0.87
C ALA A 136 -16.80 7.69 1.45
N VAL A 137 -17.22 8.92 1.21
CA VAL A 137 -18.44 9.50 1.72
C VAL A 137 -19.28 10.05 0.55
N ASN A 138 -20.54 9.65 0.50
CA ASN A 138 -21.53 10.31 -0.34
C ASN A 138 -22.08 11.54 0.40
N ARG A 139 -21.48 12.70 0.17
CA ARG A 139 -21.82 13.94 0.88
C ARG A 139 -23.30 14.27 0.82
N ARG A 140 -23.96 14.08 -0.33
CA ARG A 140 -25.40 14.35 -0.46
C ARG A 140 -26.29 13.53 0.47
N LEU A 141 -25.88 12.31 0.80
CA LEU A 141 -26.63 11.49 1.78
C LEU A 141 -26.41 12.02 3.20
N LEU A 142 -25.22 12.52 3.52
CA LEU A 142 -24.94 13.16 4.80
C LEU A 142 -25.69 14.49 4.93
N GLU A 143 -25.71 15.34 3.90
CA GLU A 143 -26.46 16.61 3.88
C GLU A 143 -27.94 16.41 4.20
N ARG A 144 -28.59 15.40 3.65
CA ARG A 144 -29.99 15.08 3.91
C ARG A 144 -30.29 14.76 5.37
N ARG A 145 -29.23 14.45 6.16
CA ARG A 145 -29.31 14.08 7.57
C ARG A 145 -28.55 15.03 8.48
N HIS A 146 -28.09 16.15 7.94
CA HIS A 146 -27.38 17.20 8.66
C HIS A 146 -26.00 16.76 9.24
N PHE A 147 -25.34 15.78 8.59
CA PHE A 147 -23.98 15.31 8.93
C PHE A 147 -22.90 15.78 7.94
N ASP A 148 -23.22 16.64 7.00
CA ASP A 148 -22.29 17.15 5.97
C ASP A 148 -21.11 17.95 6.57
N TYR A 149 -21.30 18.53 7.77
CA TYR A 149 -20.22 19.20 8.50
C TYR A 149 -19.01 18.27 8.76
N LEU A 150 -19.25 16.97 8.91
CA LEU A 150 -18.20 15.97 9.10
C LEU A 150 -17.28 15.83 7.86
N THR A 151 -17.68 16.35 6.70
CA THR A 151 -16.87 16.28 5.47
C THR A 151 -15.95 17.48 5.28
N SER A 152 -15.96 18.45 6.20
CA SER A 152 -15.07 19.62 6.17
C SER A 152 -13.68 19.26 6.68
N ALA A 153 -12.71 19.11 5.78
CA ALA A 153 -11.33 18.78 6.16
C ALA A 153 -10.65 19.88 7.00
N THR A 154 -11.15 21.12 6.96
CA THR A 154 -10.63 22.26 7.74
C THR A 154 -11.25 22.34 9.13
N GLU A 155 -12.54 22.04 9.25
CA GLU A 155 -13.29 22.16 10.51
C GLU A 155 -13.34 20.81 11.25
N HIS A 156 -13.36 19.71 10.52
CA HIS A 156 -13.37 18.34 11.03
C HIS A 156 -12.29 17.47 10.38
N PRO A 157 -11.00 17.71 10.65
CA PRO A 157 -9.90 16.94 10.07
C PRO A 157 -9.87 15.50 10.60
N VAL A 158 -10.53 15.25 11.72
CA VAL A 158 -10.60 13.94 12.39
C VAL A 158 -12.05 13.68 12.80
N TRP A 159 -12.55 12.50 12.50
CA TRP A 159 -13.83 12.02 13.04
C TRP A 159 -13.60 11.34 14.39
N TYR A 160 -14.35 11.74 15.40
CA TYR A 160 -14.33 11.04 16.68
C TYR A 160 -15.31 9.85 16.68
N PRO A 161 -15.04 8.78 17.44
CA PRO A 161 -15.92 7.61 17.51
C PRO A 161 -17.37 7.97 17.87
N MET A 162 -17.57 8.96 18.74
CA MET A 162 -18.90 9.41 19.14
C MET A 162 -19.67 10.03 17.96
N GLU A 163 -19.03 10.84 17.13
CA GLU A 163 -19.65 11.45 15.94
C GLU A 163 -19.99 10.38 14.90
N PHE A 164 -19.07 9.43 14.73
CA PHE A 164 -19.29 8.30 13.84
C PHE A 164 -20.44 7.41 14.33
N ASP A 165 -20.52 7.15 15.64
CA ASP A 165 -21.63 6.41 16.25
C ASP A 165 -22.96 7.12 16.06
N GLN A 166 -23.04 8.44 16.25
CA GLN A 166 -24.26 9.23 16.02
C GLN A 166 -24.74 9.13 14.57
N LEU A 167 -23.81 9.20 13.61
CA LEU A 167 -24.11 9.02 12.20
C LEU A 167 -24.66 7.61 11.93
N LEU A 168 -23.97 6.57 12.42
CA LEU A 168 -24.41 5.18 12.25
C LEU A 168 -25.81 4.94 12.85
N GLU A 169 -26.07 5.47 14.04
CA GLU A 169 -27.36 5.33 14.74
C GLU A 169 -28.48 6.00 13.95
N ASP A 170 -28.30 7.25 13.48
CA ASP A 170 -29.30 7.97 12.70
C ASP A 170 -29.69 7.22 11.42
N PHE A 171 -28.71 6.68 10.71
CA PHE A 171 -28.96 5.88 9.53
C PHE A 171 -29.69 4.57 9.87
N ALA A 172 -29.31 3.89 10.95
CA ALA A 172 -29.97 2.67 11.41
C ALA A 172 -31.42 2.89 11.80
N LEU A 173 -31.74 3.99 12.51
CA LEU A 173 -33.09 4.40 12.84
C LEU A 173 -33.97 4.60 11.59
N ALA A 174 -33.39 5.08 10.52
CA ALA A 174 -34.08 5.23 9.24
C ALA A 174 -34.13 3.93 8.41
N LYS A 175 -33.61 2.83 8.92
CA LYS A 175 -33.55 1.53 8.23
C LYS A 175 -32.77 1.58 6.91
N THR A 176 -31.77 2.46 6.85
CA THR A 176 -30.85 2.59 5.72
C THR A 176 -29.45 2.42 6.28
N PRO A 177 -28.64 1.46 5.81
CA PRO A 177 -27.29 1.31 6.34
C PRO A 177 -26.42 2.52 5.96
N ALA A 178 -25.71 3.10 6.94
CA ALA A 178 -24.70 4.12 6.66
C ALA A 178 -23.50 3.49 5.94
N VAL A 179 -23.08 2.33 6.44
CA VAL A 179 -21.91 1.58 5.98
C VAL A 179 -22.20 0.09 6.04
N GLU A 180 -21.59 -0.64 5.13
CA GLU A 180 -21.56 -2.09 5.12
C GLU A 180 -20.14 -2.61 5.28
N ILE A 181 -20.04 -3.73 5.98
CA ILE A 181 -18.81 -4.53 6.04
C ILE A 181 -19.10 -5.90 5.43
N TRP A 182 -18.04 -6.61 5.07
CA TRP A 182 -18.13 -7.92 4.41
C TRP A 182 -17.44 -9.00 5.24
N GLU A 183 -17.64 -10.26 4.84
CA GLU A 183 -16.90 -11.36 5.44
C GLU A 183 -15.40 -11.17 5.20
N PRO A 184 -14.57 -11.06 6.26
CA PRO A 184 -13.16 -10.76 6.10
C PRO A 184 -12.42 -11.95 5.49
N ARG A 185 -11.60 -11.67 4.47
CA ARG A 185 -10.65 -12.59 3.87
C ARG A 185 -9.26 -11.96 3.92
N PRO A 186 -8.18 -12.74 3.91
CA PRO A 186 -6.83 -12.19 4.00
C PRO A 186 -6.52 -11.12 2.95
N GLU A 187 -7.09 -11.23 1.75
CA GLU A 187 -6.90 -10.31 0.63
C GLU A 187 -7.70 -9.00 0.75
N ASP A 188 -8.77 -8.96 1.56
CA ASP A 188 -9.69 -7.81 1.61
C ASP A 188 -10.06 -7.34 3.03
N CYS A 189 -9.38 -7.82 4.09
CA CYS A 189 -9.68 -7.42 5.46
C CYS A 189 -8.91 -6.17 5.92
N ALA A 190 -8.02 -5.64 5.10
CA ALA A 190 -7.14 -4.53 5.47
C ALA A 190 -7.89 -3.27 5.97
N ALA A 191 -9.02 -2.95 5.35
CA ALA A 191 -9.84 -1.81 5.78
C ALA A 191 -10.51 -2.03 7.15
N LEU A 192 -10.93 -3.26 7.44
CA LEU A 192 -11.50 -3.62 8.75
C LEU A 192 -10.41 -3.59 9.83
N GLU A 193 -9.22 -4.10 9.54
CA GLU A 193 -8.06 -4.00 10.42
C GLU A 193 -7.71 -2.54 10.72
N ALA A 194 -7.68 -1.69 9.67
CA ALA A 194 -7.41 -0.28 9.81
C ALA A 194 -8.47 0.43 10.68
N LEU A 195 -9.74 0.15 10.46
CA LEU A 195 -10.82 0.71 11.26
C LEU A 195 -10.72 0.29 12.74
N ILE A 196 -10.46 -1.01 13.01
CA ILE A 196 -10.30 -1.54 14.37
C ILE A 196 -9.12 -0.88 15.08
N GLN A 197 -7.99 -0.70 14.38
CA GLN A 197 -6.82 -0.05 14.94
C GLN A 197 -7.04 1.46 15.16
N ALA A 198 -7.67 2.13 14.21
CA ALA A 198 -7.86 3.58 14.24
C ALA A 198 -8.79 4.01 15.36
N ILE A 199 -9.92 3.32 15.56
CA ILE A 199 -11.02 3.79 16.40
C ILE A 199 -10.58 4.17 17.83
N TYR A 200 -9.66 3.44 18.42
CA TYR A 200 -9.09 3.71 19.74
C TYR A 200 -7.57 3.86 19.75
N GLY A 201 -6.91 3.96 18.57
CA GLY A 201 -5.47 4.13 18.46
C GLY A 201 -4.70 2.88 18.88
N GLY A 202 -5.24 1.69 18.62
CA GLY A 202 -4.53 0.43 18.84
C GLY A 202 -3.61 0.09 17.69
N THR A 203 -2.47 -0.57 17.97
CA THR A 203 -1.60 -1.16 16.95
C THR A 203 -1.48 -2.66 17.19
N MET A 204 -1.51 -3.44 16.12
CA MET A 204 -1.40 -4.91 16.20
C MET A 204 0.05 -5.39 16.19
N LEU A 205 0.95 -4.55 15.67
CA LEU A 205 2.39 -4.76 15.69
C LEU A 205 3.06 -3.66 16.48
N ALA A 206 4.15 -3.97 17.17
CA ALA A 206 5.04 -3.00 17.75
C ALA A 206 5.75 -2.18 16.64
N GLU A 207 6.38 -1.07 17.02
CA GLU A 207 7.09 -0.18 16.07
C GLU A 207 8.21 -0.90 15.30
N ASP A 208 8.77 -1.97 15.86
CA ASP A 208 9.79 -2.79 15.21
C ASP A 208 9.22 -3.73 14.12
N GLY A 209 7.89 -3.81 13.95
CA GLY A 209 7.21 -4.69 13.02
C GLY A 209 7.37 -6.20 13.28
N ARG A 210 8.01 -6.57 14.40
CA ARG A 210 8.39 -7.96 14.72
C ARG A 210 7.63 -8.56 15.90
N HIS A 211 7.16 -7.72 16.79
CA HIS A 211 6.44 -8.16 17.98
C HIS A 211 4.95 -7.89 17.85
N SER A 212 4.16 -8.92 18.20
CA SER A 212 2.71 -8.79 18.26
C SER A 212 2.29 -7.95 19.46
N GLN A 213 1.38 -7.02 19.22
CA GLN A 213 0.64 -6.27 20.23
C GLN A 213 -0.88 -6.54 20.13
N ILE A 214 -1.25 -7.68 19.57
CA ILE A 214 -2.65 -8.02 19.27
C ILE A 214 -3.54 -8.00 20.54
N GLU A 215 -3.01 -8.33 21.72
CA GLU A 215 -3.75 -8.27 22.99
C GLU A 215 -3.83 -6.85 23.59
N HIS A 216 -3.29 -5.84 22.91
CA HIS A 216 -3.36 -4.47 23.41
C HIS A 216 -4.82 -4.05 23.68
N VAL A 217 -5.04 -3.36 24.80
CA VAL A 217 -6.40 -2.98 25.25
C VAL A 217 -7.20 -2.20 24.19
N ASN A 218 -6.53 -1.36 23.39
CA ASN A 218 -7.16 -0.56 22.35
C ASN A 218 -7.57 -1.39 21.14
N VAL A 219 -6.80 -2.43 20.77
CA VAL A 219 -7.18 -3.40 19.73
C VAL A 219 -8.43 -4.16 20.15
N ARG A 220 -8.48 -4.63 21.40
CA ARG A 220 -9.66 -5.28 21.96
C ARG A 220 -10.87 -4.34 21.96
N ALA A 221 -10.70 -3.09 22.39
CA ALA A 221 -11.77 -2.10 22.39
C ALA A 221 -12.31 -1.82 20.98
N GLY A 222 -11.45 -1.76 19.96
CA GLY A 222 -11.85 -1.63 18.56
C GLY A 222 -12.69 -2.81 18.06
N LEU A 223 -12.31 -4.03 18.41
CA LEU A 223 -13.07 -5.24 18.10
C LEU A 223 -14.43 -5.28 18.83
N GLU A 224 -14.47 -4.90 20.11
CA GLU A 224 -15.70 -4.79 20.90
C GLU A 224 -16.63 -3.75 20.29
N TRP A 225 -16.09 -2.58 19.90
CA TRP A 225 -16.83 -1.54 19.21
C TRP A 225 -17.46 -2.06 17.90
N LEU A 226 -16.70 -2.69 17.02
CA LEU A 226 -17.18 -3.24 15.74
C LEU A 226 -18.31 -4.26 15.97
N ARG A 227 -18.06 -5.24 16.85
CA ARG A 227 -19.04 -6.26 17.21
C ARG A 227 -20.37 -5.66 17.66
N ASP A 228 -20.31 -4.67 18.55
CA ASP A 228 -21.52 -4.09 19.16
C ASP A 228 -22.31 -3.29 18.13
N ARG A 229 -21.65 -2.58 17.17
CA ARG A 229 -22.36 -1.85 16.09
C ARG A 229 -23.00 -2.81 15.10
N VAL A 230 -22.36 -3.91 14.77
CA VAL A 230 -22.96 -4.93 13.90
C VAL A 230 -24.14 -5.61 14.60
N ARG A 231 -23.99 -6.01 15.87
CA ARG A 231 -25.09 -6.66 16.63
C ARG A 231 -26.31 -5.75 16.82
N ASN A 232 -26.08 -4.45 16.97
CA ASN A 232 -27.16 -3.47 17.13
C ASN A 232 -27.73 -3.00 15.79
N GLY A 233 -27.27 -3.55 14.65
CA GLY A 233 -27.76 -3.18 13.32
C GLY A 233 -27.34 -1.78 12.85
N MET A 234 -26.35 -1.16 13.50
CA MET A 234 -25.81 0.14 13.11
C MET A 234 -24.85 0.01 11.91
N ILE A 235 -24.16 -1.11 11.81
CA ILE A 235 -23.32 -1.51 10.66
C ILE A 235 -23.95 -2.76 10.06
N ALA A 236 -24.25 -2.71 8.77
CA ALA A 236 -24.81 -3.85 8.05
C ALA A 236 -23.70 -4.76 7.52
N GLN A 237 -24.06 -6.01 7.20
CA GLN A 237 -23.15 -6.98 6.60
C GLN A 237 -23.60 -7.30 5.17
N THR A 238 -22.63 -7.50 4.29
CA THR A 238 -22.83 -7.94 2.92
C THR A 238 -21.88 -9.12 2.61
N GLU A 239 -22.05 -9.76 1.45
CA GLU A 239 -21.30 -10.99 1.14
C GLU A 239 -19.85 -10.70 0.75
N SER A 240 -19.60 -9.60 0.07
CA SER A 240 -18.27 -9.26 -0.43
C SER A 240 -17.96 -7.76 -0.39
N ARG A 241 -16.66 -7.44 -0.47
CA ARG A 241 -16.19 -6.06 -0.69
C ARG A 241 -16.81 -5.43 -1.95
N GLN A 242 -16.97 -6.23 -3.00
CA GLN A 242 -17.54 -5.76 -4.25
C GLN A 242 -19.00 -5.35 -4.09
N ASP A 243 -19.80 -6.12 -3.35
CA ASP A 243 -21.20 -5.76 -3.08
C ASP A 243 -21.29 -4.47 -2.27
N ALA A 244 -20.46 -4.31 -1.23
CA ALA A 244 -20.41 -3.08 -0.45
C ALA A 244 -20.05 -1.87 -1.33
N LEU A 245 -19.09 -2.02 -2.25
CA LEU A 245 -18.71 -0.99 -3.22
C LEU A 245 -19.87 -0.66 -4.16
N GLU A 246 -20.57 -1.64 -4.71
CA GLU A 246 -21.72 -1.44 -5.59
C GLU A 246 -22.88 -0.75 -4.88
N HIS A 247 -23.12 -1.08 -3.62
CA HIS A 247 -24.12 -0.42 -2.80
C HIS A 247 -23.76 1.06 -2.56
N PHE A 248 -22.50 1.37 -2.29
CA PHE A 248 -22.03 2.74 -2.21
C PHE A 248 -22.16 3.48 -3.54
N LEU A 249 -21.69 2.89 -4.63
CA LEU A 249 -21.75 3.49 -5.97
C LEU A 249 -23.18 3.65 -6.50
N SER A 250 -24.14 2.89 -6.00
CA SER A 250 -25.57 3.06 -6.31
C SER A 250 -26.29 4.01 -5.35
N GLY A 251 -25.61 4.54 -4.33
CA GLY A 251 -26.18 5.44 -3.34
C GLY A 251 -27.10 4.75 -2.32
N LYS A 252 -27.02 3.44 -2.15
CA LYS A 252 -27.73 2.68 -1.12
C LYS A 252 -27.09 2.89 0.26
N THR A 253 -25.74 2.99 0.31
CA THR A 253 -24.99 3.31 1.52
C THR A 253 -24.35 4.69 1.42
N ALA A 254 -24.13 5.33 2.54
CA ALA A 254 -23.51 6.66 2.60
C ALA A 254 -21.98 6.61 2.64
N LEU A 255 -21.42 5.50 3.12
CA LEU A 255 -20.00 5.32 3.38
C LEU A 255 -19.50 4.01 2.77
N PHE A 256 -18.23 4.02 2.31
CA PHE A 256 -17.46 2.84 1.95
C PHE A 256 -16.08 2.93 2.58
N ILE A 257 -15.71 1.95 3.41
CA ILE A 257 -14.53 2.03 4.30
C ILE A 257 -13.20 1.65 3.65
N ASP A 258 -13.21 1.14 2.44
CA ASP A 258 -12.01 0.63 1.75
C ASP A 258 -11.77 1.35 0.43
N TRP A 259 -11.71 2.68 0.48
CA TRP A 259 -11.56 3.52 -0.69
C TRP A 259 -10.12 3.90 -0.95
N THR A 260 -9.68 3.76 -2.21
CA THR A 260 -8.37 4.19 -2.69
C THR A 260 -8.52 5.22 -3.81
N GLN A 261 -7.43 5.89 -4.16
CA GLN A 261 -7.41 6.79 -5.30
C GLN A 261 -7.69 6.06 -6.63
N ALA A 262 -7.20 4.82 -6.76
CA ALA A 262 -7.49 3.98 -7.92
C ALA A 262 -8.99 3.64 -8.04
N ASP A 263 -9.70 3.49 -6.90
CA ASP A 263 -11.16 3.32 -6.92
C ASP A 263 -11.86 4.58 -7.45
N ALA A 264 -11.36 5.78 -7.10
CA ALA A 264 -11.91 7.04 -7.59
C ALA A 264 -11.81 7.14 -9.12
N GLN A 265 -10.68 6.76 -9.69
CA GLN A 265 -10.45 6.79 -11.14
C GLN A 265 -11.32 5.75 -11.85
N ARG A 266 -11.26 4.49 -11.40
CA ARG A 266 -12.05 3.40 -11.98
C ARG A 266 -13.55 3.66 -11.97
N ASN A 267 -14.06 4.28 -10.91
CA ASN A 267 -15.48 4.49 -10.72
C ASN A 267 -15.96 5.91 -11.05
N ALA A 268 -15.10 6.79 -11.58
CA ALA A 268 -15.41 8.20 -11.83
C ALA A 268 -16.65 8.41 -12.71
N ARG A 269 -16.90 7.52 -13.67
CA ARG A 269 -18.09 7.56 -14.53
C ARG A 269 -19.34 7.23 -13.72
N GLN A 270 -19.34 6.13 -12.98
CA GLN A 270 -20.49 5.66 -12.22
C GLN A 270 -20.86 6.62 -11.08
N LEU A 271 -19.87 7.23 -10.42
CA LEU A 271 -20.07 8.28 -9.44
C LEU A 271 -20.86 9.47 -10.03
N ARG A 272 -20.47 9.93 -11.22
CA ARG A 272 -21.17 11.03 -11.93
C ARG A 272 -22.59 10.65 -12.37
N GLU A 273 -22.75 9.46 -12.97
CA GLU A 273 -24.04 8.97 -13.45
C GLU A 273 -25.06 8.82 -12.30
N ASN A 274 -24.60 8.39 -11.14
CA ASN A 274 -25.44 8.22 -9.95
C ASN A 274 -25.53 9.50 -9.09
N GLY A 275 -24.88 10.57 -9.48
CA GLY A 275 -24.92 11.86 -8.82
C GLY A 275 -24.32 11.84 -7.39
N ILE A 276 -23.31 10.99 -7.17
CA ILE A 276 -22.61 10.90 -5.90
C ILE A 276 -21.59 12.04 -5.82
N GLU A 277 -21.73 12.87 -4.79
CA GLU A 277 -20.72 13.84 -4.44
C GLU A 277 -19.72 13.19 -3.48
N LEU A 278 -18.64 12.68 -4.07
CA LEU A 278 -17.60 11.94 -3.34
C LEU A 278 -16.71 12.89 -2.55
N VAL A 279 -16.57 12.62 -1.26
CA VAL A 279 -15.52 13.15 -0.38
C VAL A 279 -14.83 11.99 0.28
N THR A 280 -13.53 12.09 0.54
CA THR A 280 -12.80 11.09 1.32
C THR A 280 -12.39 11.65 2.67
N VAL A 281 -12.49 10.83 3.70
CA VAL A 281 -12.15 11.20 5.08
C VAL A 281 -11.29 10.11 5.71
N PRO A 282 -10.42 10.44 6.67
CA PRO A 282 -9.65 9.44 7.41
C PRO A 282 -10.58 8.56 8.28
N TYR A 283 -10.04 7.45 8.79
CA TYR A 283 -10.75 6.61 9.73
C TYR A 283 -11.03 7.37 11.05
N PRO A 284 -12.20 7.14 11.68
CA PRO A 284 -12.53 7.76 12.95
C PRO A 284 -11.58 7.29 14.06
N THR A 285 -11.20 8.20 14.95
CA THR A 285 -10.24 7.89 16.00
C THR A 285 -10.47 8.69 17.27
N ALA A 286 -10.26 8.05 18.43
CA ALA A 286 -10.31 8.69 19.73
C ALA A 286 -9.03 9.46 20.08
N THR A 287 -7.95 9.29 19.32
CA THR A 287 -6.65 9.91 19.63
C THR A 287 -6.56 11.38 19.26
N GLY A 288 -7.48 11.89 18.45
CA GLY A 288 -7.42 13.25 17.90
C GLY A 288 -6.34 13.46 16.84
N LEU A 289 -5.63 12.40 16.46
CA LEU A 289 -4.62 12.42 15.39
C LEU A 289 -5.20 11.80 14.12
N THR A 290 -4.87 12.35 12.97
CA THR A 290 -5.21 11.71 11.70
C THR A 290 -4.50 10.38 11.60
N ILE A 291 -5.25 9.29 11.37
CA ILE A 291 -4.69 7.97 11.15
C ILE A 291 -4.79 7.64 9.67
N ARG A 292 -3.65 7.36 9.06
CA ARG A 292 -3.53 6.95 7.66
C ARG A 292 -3.19 5.48 7.60
N SER A 293 -4.01 4.72 6.94
CA SER A 293 -3.74 3.33 6.59
C SER A 293 -3.23 3.29 5.16
N PHE A 294 -2.12 2.60 4.91
CA PHE A 294 -1.48 2.62 3.60
C PHE A 294 -0.86 1.28 3.21
N GLU A 295 -0.81 1.04 1.92
CA GLU A 295 -0.02 -0.01 1.29
C GLU A 295 1.17 0.65 0.59
N LEU A 296 2.36 0.15 0.87
CA LEU A 296 3.61 0.70 0.37
C LEU A 296 4.14 -0.11 -0.80
N THR A 297 4.57 0.58 -1.84
CA THR A 297 5.31 0.01 -2.96
C THR A 297 6.66 0.69 -3.06
N GLY A 298 7.70 -0.07 -3.27
CA GLY A 298 9.05 0.45 -3.41
C GLY A 298 9.89 -0.32 -4.41
N ALA A 299 11.09 0.18 -4.66
CA ALA A 299 12.08 -0.41 -5.55
C ALA A 299 13.28 -0.92 -4.77
N CYS A 300 13.74 -2.13 -5.13
CA CYS A 300 14.94 -2.78 -4.63
C CYS A 300 15.94 -2.98 -5.77
N ILE A 301 17.22 -3.01 -5.43
CA ILE A 301 18.30 -3.32 -6.37
C ILE A 301 18.92 -4.66 -5.93
N PRO A 302 18.91 -5.69 -6.80
CA PRO A 302 19.55 -6.98 -6.50
C PRO A 302 21.06 -6.87 -6.35
N VAL A 303 21.64 -7.78 -5.57
CA VAL A 303 23.10 -7.90 -5.43
C VAL A 303 23.74 -8.47 -6.70
N GLY A 304 25.02 -8.16 -6.92
CA GLY A 304 25.83 -8.80 -7.97
C GLY A 304 25.69 -8.16 -9.34
N LEU A 305 25.01 -7.03 -9.47
CA LEU A 305 24.93 -6.29 -10.73
C LEU A 305 26.31 -5.76 -11.14
N GLU A 306 26.56 -5.71 -12.45
CA GLU A 306 27.71 -4.98 -12.97
C GLU A 306 27.64 -3.49 -12.60
N MET A 307 28.78 -2.86 -12.37
CA MET A 307 28.88 -1.46 -11.89
C MET A 307 28.07 -0.48 -12.75
N GLN A 308 28.03 -0.68 -14.07
CA GLN A 308 27.29 0.20 -14.97
C GLN A 308 25.77 0.00 -14.84
N ALA A 309 25.31 -1.24 -14.77
CA ALA A 309 23.91 -1.59 -14.56
C ALA A 309 23.42 -1.08 -13.18
N HIS A 310 24.21 -1.34 -12.12
CA HIS A 310 23.93 -0.82 -10.77
C HIS A 310 23.78 0.71 -10.76
N ALA A 311 24.72 1.45 -11.34
CA ALA A 311 24.65 2.91 -11.40
C ALA A 311 23.44 3.42 -12.18
N MET A 312 22.99 2.68 -13.20
CA MET A 312 21.80 3.01 -13.97
C MET A 312 20.54 2.71 -13.17
N ALA A 313 20.46 1.56 -12.52
CA ALA A 313 19.36 1.19 -11.63
C ALA A 313 19.17 2.23 -10.51
N ALA A 314 20.25 2.62 -9.85
CA ALA A 314 20.20 3.65 -8.80
C ALA A 314 19.65 5.01 -9.30
N LYS A 315 20.06 5.43 -10.51
CA LYS A 315 19.54 6.66 -11.13
C LYS A 315 18.06 6.55 -11.48
N ALA A 316 17.61 5.41 -12.02
CA ALA A 316 16.21 5.19 -12.34
C ALA A 316 15.33 5.19 -11.09
N VAL A 317 15.76 4.52 -10.02
CA VAL A 317 15.07 4.52 -8.72
C VAL A 317 14.99 5.94 -8.15
N ALA A 318 16.09 6.71 -8.20
CA ALA A 318 16.07 8.10 -7.76
C ALA A 318 15.11 8.97 -8.59
N PHE A 319 15.09 8.81 -9.92
CA PHE A 319 14.14 9.47 -10.81
C PHE A 319 12.70 9.13 -10.47
N TRP A 320 12.35 7.86 -10.28
CA TRP A 320 11.00 7.45 -9.91
C TRP A 320 10.52 8.06 -8.59
N ARG A 321 11.44 8.28 -7.65
CA ARG A 321 11.13 8.89 -6.35
C ARG A 321 10.95 10.39 -6.38
N THR A 322 11.66 11.10 -7.25
CA THR A 322 11.78 12.56 -7.16
C THR A 322 11.14 13.32 -8.31
N ASP A 323 10.95 12.69 -9.47
CA ASP A 323 10.35 13.35 -10.64
C ASP A 323 8.82 13.34 -10.53
N GLU A 324 8.21 14.53 -10.67
CA GLU A 324 6.76 14.70 -10.55
C GLU A 324 5.97 13.89 -11.60
N ARG A 325 6.52 13.70 -12.80
CA ARG A 325 5.89 12.90 -13.87
C ARG A 325 5.82 11.43 -13.45
N ALA A 326 6.93 10.89 -12.93
CA ALA A 326 6.99 9.52 -12.44
C ALA A 326 6.07 9.33 -11.24
N GLN A 327 6.08 10.26 -10.28
CA GLN A 327 5.21 10.21 -9.12
C GLN A 327 3.72 10.28 -9.50
N SER A 328 3.36 11.05 -10.53
CA SER A 328 1.97 11.11 -11.01
C SER A 328 1.49 9.80 -11.66
N VAL A 329 2.42 9.02 -12.21
CA VAL A 329 2.12 7.69 -12.79
C VAL A 329 1.96 6.63 -11.71
N LEU A 330 2.80 6.69 -10.68
CA LEU A 330 2.73 5.77 -9.53
C LEU A 330 1.44 5.92 -8.72
N ASP A 331 0.73 7.06 -8.91
CA ASP A 331 -0.64 7.32 -8.43
C ASP A 331 -0.89 6.98 -6.96
N GLY A 332 0.15 7.09 -6.15
CA GLY A 332 0.10 6.88 -4.73
C GLY A 332 0.02 8.19 -3.96
N GLY A 333 -0.45 8.10 -2.72
CA GLY A 333 -0.39 9.22 -1.79
C GLY A 333 1.05 9.64 -1.49
N SER A 334 1.22 10.86 -1.03
CA SER A 334 2.53 11.37 -0.58
C SER A 334 3.07 10.50 0.55
N ILE A 335 4.33 10.09 0.44
CA ILE A 335 5.10 9.40 1.49
C ILE A 335 5.84 10.40 2.40
N ARG A 336 5.62 11.71 2.22
CA ARG A 336 6.29 12.75 2.98
C ARG A 336 5.82 12.77 4.43
N GLN A 337 6.70 13.22 5.29
CA GLN A 337 6.41 13.40 6.71
C GLN A 337 5.26 14.40 6.88
N ASP A 338 4.27 14.02 7.68
CA ASP A 338 3.18 14.84 8.15
C ASP A 338 2.89 14.50 9.63
N ASP A 339 1.90 15.18 10.23
CA ASP A 339 1.51 14.95 11.63
C ASP A 339 0.58 13.73 11.81
N ALA A 340 0.34 12.94 10.76
CA ALA A 340 -0.51 11.76 10.82
C ALA A 340 0.24 10.56 11.40
N VAL A 341 -0.50 9.69 12.08
CA VAL A 341 -0.03 8.35 12.44
C VAL A 341 -0.25 7.43 11.24
N TRP A 342 0.82 6.83 10.76
CA TRP A 342 0.81 5.95 9.60
C TRP A 342 0.76 4.49 10.04
N LEU A 343 -0.27 3.77 9.62
CA LEU A 343 -0.43 2.35 9.89
C LEU A 343 -0.17 1.56 8.59
N PRO A 344 0.96 0.86 8.47
CA PRO A 344 1.21 0.00 7.33
C PRO A 344 0.23 -1.17 7.34
N LEU A 345 -0.48 -1.36 6.23
CA LEU A 345 -1.41 -2.47 6.03
C LEU A 345 -0.74 -3.73 5.52
N GLN A 346 0.40 -3.57 4.86
CA GLN A 346 1.19 -4.69 4.39
C GLN A 346 2.16 -5.14 5.49
N ASP A 347 2.20 -6.43 5.66
CA ASP A 347 3.10 -7.04 6.62
C ASP A 347 4.54 -6.92 6.14
N THR A 348 5.35 -6.28 6.95
CA THR A 348 6.79 -6.18 6.73
C THR A 348 7.54 -7.39 7.27
N SER A 349 6.82 -8.37 7.82
CA SER A 349 7.41 -9.54 8.47
C SER A 349 6.51 -10.79 8.37
N GLU A 350 7.09 -11.94 8.62
CA GLU A 350 6.36 -13.21 8.72
C GLU A 350 5.30 -13.17 9.84
N VAL A 351 5.62 -12.48 10.94
CA VAL A 351 4.70 -12.25 12.06
C VAL A 351 3.47 -11.46 11.60
N GLY A 352 3.66 -10.41 10.82
CA GLY A 352 2.57 -9.61 10.29
C GLY A 352 1.65 -10.41 9.36
N THR A 353 2.20 -11.19 8.42
CA THR A 353 1.40 -12.05 7.54
C THR A 353 0.53 -13.03 8.36
N THR A 354 1.12 -13.61 9.39
CA THR A 354 0.40 -14.51 10.29
C THR A 354 -0.68 -13.76 11.07
N LEU A 355 -0.37 -12.57 11.57
CA LEU A 355 -1.34 -11.71 12.25
C LEU A 355 -2.54 -11.40 11.39
N ARG A 356 -2.36 -11.04 10.12
CA ARG A 356 -3.48 -10.76 9.20
C ARG A 356 -4.39 -11.97 9.05
N ARG A 357 -3.84 -13.16 8.83
CA ARG A 357 -4.64 -14.39 8.74
C ARG A 357 -5.43 -14.66 10.03
N LEU A 358 -4.78 -14.46 11.18
CA LEU A 358 -5.43 -14.62 12.47
C LEU A 358 -6.53 -13.58 12.69
N MET A 359 -6.28 -12.32 12.32
CA MET A 359 -7.26 -11.24 12.45
C MET A 359 -8.51 -11.47 11.62
N CYS A 360 -8.38 -11.95 10.39
CA CYS A 360 -9.53 -12.34 9.58
C CYS A 360 -10.40 -13.39 10.31
N GLY A 361 -9.77 -14.43 10.85
CA GLY A 361 -10.46 -15.44 11.65
C GLY A 361 -11.11 -14.87 12.91
N ILE A 362 -10.39 -14.02 13.64
CA ILE A 362 -10.88 -13.35 14.85
C ILE A 362 -12.11 -12.48 14.54
N ILE A 363 -12.02 -11.62 13.53
CA ILE A 363 -13.13 -10.73 13.15
C ILE A 363 -14.35 -11.57 12.78
N LYS A 364 -14.16 -12.61 11.95
CA LYS A 364 -15.24 -13.53 11.58
C LYS A 364 -15.89 -14.18 12.80
N ASP A 365 -15.12 -14.80 13.68
CA ASP A 365 -15.63 -15.48 14.87
C ASP A 365 -16.37 -14.52 15.82
N ILE A 366 -15.89 -13.28 15.93
CA ILE A 366 -16.54 -12.26 16.75
C ILE A 366 -17.87 -11.81 16.14
N LEU A 367 -17.91 -11.59 14.82
CA LEU A 367 -19.13 -11.20 14.10
C LEU A 367 -20.19 -12.30 14.13
N GLU A 368 -19.77 -13.55 14.02
CA GLU A 368 -20.66 -14.72 14.15
C GLU A 368 -21.03 -15.04 15.61
N GLY A 369 -20.43 -14.35 16.60
CA GLY A 369 -20.72 -14.54 18.01
C GLY A 369 -20.11 -15.82 18.63
N LYS A 370 -19.17 -16.45 17.97
CA LYS A 370 -18.50 -17.68 18.45
C LYS A 370 -17.56 -17.42 19.62
N ASN A 371 -16.87 -16.27 19.60
CA ASN A 371 -15.89 -15.91 20.63
C ASN A 371 -16.13 -14.48 21.14
N THR A 372 -15.67 -14.20 22.36
CA THR A 372 -15.50 -12.82 22.79
C THR A 372 -14.20 -12.24 22.23
N PRO A 373 -14.09 -10.91 22.01
CA PRO A 373 -12.84 -10.30 21.57
C PRO A 373 -11.64 -10.67 22.46
N ALA A 374 -11.81 -10.67 23.78
CA ALA A 374 -10.75 -11.05 24.72
C ALA A 374 -10.27 -12.49 24.54
N ASP A 375 -11.19 -13.45 24.40
CA ASP A 375 -10.82 -14.85 24.23
C ASP A 375 -10.17 -15.11 22.87
N ALA A 376 -10.71 -14.50 21.81
CA ALA A 376 -10.18 -14.62 20.46
C ALA A 376 -8.73 -14.09 20.38
N LEU A 377 -8.46 -12.91 20.94
CA LEU A 377 -7.12 -12.31 20.95
C LEU A 377 -6.13 -13.16 21.76
N ARG A 378 -6.54 -13.65 22.95
CA ARG A 378 -5.72 -14.52 23.76
C ARG A 378 -5.34 -15.83 23.05
N LEU A 379 -6.28 -16.44 22.34
CA LEU A 379 -6.03 -17.64 21.53
C LEU A 379 -5.05 -17.37 20.39
N ALA A 380 -5.21 -16.24 19.72
CA ALA A 380 -4.33 -15.83 18.63
C ALA A 380 -2.90 -15.53 19.13
N GLN A 381 -2.76 -14.85 20.28
CA GLN A 381 -1.44 -14.60 20.86
C GLN A 381 -0.75 -15.91 21.24
N ALA A 382 -1.48 -16.85 21.84
CA ALA A 382 -0.94 -18.18 22.16
C ALA A 382 -0.48 -18.94 20.90
N ALA A 383 -1.20 -18.82 19.79
CA ALA A 383 -0.80 -19.42 18.52
C ALA A 383 0.48 -18.78 17.95
N LEU A 384 0.62 -17.45 18.04
CA LEU A 384 1.83 -16.74 17.63
C LEU A 384 3.05 -17.12 18.49
N ASP A 385 2.85 -17.26 19.80
CA ASP A 385 3.95 -17.63 20.71
C ASP A 385 4.42 -19.08 20.50
N ALA A 386 3.54 -19.96 20.04
CA ALA A 386 3.89 -21.33 19.69
C ALA A 386 4.67 -21.47 18.38
N MET A 387 4.71 -20.41 17.56
CA MET A 387 5.45 -20.39 16.28
C MET A 387 6.89 -19.86 16.44
N LYS A 388 7.22 -19.28 17.60
CA LYS A 388 8.58 -18.81 17.94
C LYS A 388 9.45 -19.99 18.40
#